data_3a347b02d9467e64aecf47a0efa528fe
#
_entry.id   3a347b02d9467e64aecf47a0efa528fe
#
_cell.length_a   1.000
_cell.length_b   1.000
_cell.length_c   1.000
_cell.angle_alpha   90.00
_cell.angle_beta   90.00
_cell.angle_gamma   90.00
#
_symmetry.space_group_name_H-M   'P 1'
#
loop_
_entity.id
_entity.type
_entity.pdbx_description
1 polymer ?
#
loop_
_entity_poly.entity_id
_entity_poly.type
_entity_poly.pdbx_seq_one_letter_code
_entity_poly.pdbx_strand_id
1 'polypeptide(L)'
;SDKLLLSVGLKNISQPSFNFGLKDLVNKEFTNLTFLGKYTISVDRDLFVEPYLLLRTDLISYTFDVSALATYKEKFNFGTSYRYEEAVVMFLGYKFLKKNKLFVGYAFDYVTNNVSAKSATSHEIVFRYDLPTPQLKKPIRTPRFIY
;
A
#
# COMPACT_ATOMS: atom_id res chain seq x y z
N SER A 1 -13.49 4.25 -15.85
CA SER A 1 -12.72 3.86 -14.66
C SER A 1 -11.53 3.04 -15.11
N ASP A 2 -10.34 3.50 -14.81
CA ASP A 2 -9.09 2.86 -15.21
C ASP A 2 -8.96 1.54 -14.45
N LYS A 3 -9.10 0.43 -15.18
CA LYS A 3 -9.01 -0.92 -14.61
C LYS A 3 -7.56 -1.33 -14.34
N LEU A 4 -6.62 -0.75 -15.06
CA LEU A 4 -5.19 -1.06 -14.97
C LEU A 4 -4.44 0.13 -14.39
N LEU A 5 -3.62 -0.13 -13.37
CA LEU A 5 -2.66 0.82 -12.82
C LEU A 5 -1.27 0.23 -12.93
N LEU A 6 -0.36 0.96 -13.55
CA LEU A 6 1.07 0.64 -13.60
C LEU A 6 1.84 1.79 -12.98
N SER A 7 2.81 1.46 -12.15
CA SER A 7 3.67 2.45 -11.48
C SER A 7 5.12 1.98 -11.49
N VAL A 8 6.03 2.93 -11.68
CA VAL A 8 7.47 2.73 -11.60
C VAL A 8 8.04 3.72 -10.60
N GLY A 9 8.83 3.23 -9.67
CA GLY A 9 9.50 4.03 -8.65
C GLY A 9 11.01 3.82 -8.70
N LEU A 10 11.76 4.91 -8.56
CA LEU A 10 13.21 4.91 -8.41
C LEU A 10 13.59 5.59 -7.10
N LYS A 11 14.45 4.95 -6.33
CA LYS A 11 14.97 5.46 -5.05
C LYS A 11 16.49 5.33 -5.04
N ASN A 12 17.16 6.25 -4.34
CA ASN A 12 18.61 6.26 -4.15
C ASN A 12 19.42 6.31 -5.47
N ILE A 13 18.98 7.13 -6.42
CA ILE A 13 19.63 7.28 -7.75
C ILE A 13 21.09 7.74 -7.61
N SER A 14 21.39 8.62 -6.65
CA SER A 14 22.74 9.14 -6.40
C SER A 14 23.65 8.19 -5.63
N GLN A 15 23.13 7.03 -5.18
CA GLN A 15 23.85 6.02 -4.40
C GLN A 15 24.68 6.64 -3.25
N PRO A 16 24.05 7.35 -2.30
CA PRO A 16 24.77 8.03 -1.24
C PRO A 16 25.55 7.01 -0.39
N SER A 17 26.76 7.39 -0.02
CA SER A 17 27.60 6.60 0.88
C SER A 17 27.65 7.28 2.24
N PHE A 18 27.44 6.50 3.30
CA PHE A 18 27.51 6.97 4.68
C PHE A 18 28.72 6.39 5.39
N ASN A 19 29.54 7.26 6.00
CA ASN A 19 30.64 6.85 6.84
C ASN A 19 30.28 7.16 8.31
N PHE A 20 30.08 6.11 9.11
CA PHE A 20 29.75 6.24 10.54
C PHE A 20 30.95 6.42 11.44
N GLY A 21 32.11 6.84 10.90
CA GLY A 21 33.33 7.12 11.68
C GLY A 21 34.12 5.87 12.10
N LEU A 22 33.69 4.70 11.71
CA LEU A 22 34.45 3.47 11.85
C LEU A 22 35.31 3.28 10.60
N LYS A 23 36.61 3.17 10.77
CA LYS A 23 37.54 2.86 9.68
C LYS A 23 37.06 1.56 9.02
N ASP A 24 36.83 1.59 7.72
CA ASP A 24 36.48 0.48 6.84
C ASP A 24 34.96 0.08 6.70
N LEU A 25 34.00 0.80 7.29
CA LEU A 25 32.57 0.55 7.08
C LEU A 25 31.94 1.71 6.30
N VAL A 26 32.11 1.70 4.99
CA VAL A 26 31.35 2.58 4.08
C VAL A 26 30.08 1.85 3.65
N ASN A 27 28.94 2.24 4.22
CA ASN A 27 27.63 1.75 3.74
C ASN A 27 27.22 2.55 2.52
N LYS A 28 27.17 1.88 1.38
CA LYS A 28 26.68 2.43 0.13
C LYS A 28 25.23 1.98 -0.09
N GLU A 29 24.32 2.92 -0.25
CA GLU A 29 22.95 2.60 -0.65
C GLU A 29 22.88 2.35 -2.15
N PHE A 30 22.28 1.21 -2.54
CA PHE A 30 22.05 0.87 -3.94
C PHE A 30 20.80 1.54 -4.47
N THR A 31 20.79 1.79 -5.78
CA THR A 31 19.59 2.25 -6.46
C THR A 31 18.51 1.20 -6.41
N ASN A 32 17.34 1.54 -5.87
CA ASN A 32 16.19 0.65 -5.83
C ASN A 32 15.18 1.01 -6.91
N LEU A 33 14.84 0.03 -7.72
CA LEU A 33 13.82 0.10 -8.76
C LEU A 33 12.60 -0.70 -8.30
N THR A 34 11.43 -0.08 -8.39
CA THR A 34 10.15 -0.70 -7.99
C THR A 34 9.16 -0.63 -9.14
N PHE A 35 8.55 -1.75 -9.48
CA PHE A 35 7.44 -1.85 -10.44
C PHE A 35 6.19 -2.33 -9.69
N LEU A 36 5.08 -1.65 -9.90
CA LEU A 36 3.78 -2.04 -9.36
C LEU A 36 2.78 -2.18 -10.51
N GLY A 37 2.14 -3.32 -10.60
CA GLY A 37 0.99 -3.56 -11.45
C GLY A 37 -0.24 -3.90 -10.60
N LYS A 38 -1.37 -3.27 -10.91
CA LYS A 38 -2.67 -3.58 -10.31
C LYS A 38 -3.72 -3.63 -11.39
N TYR A 39 -4.63 -4.60 -11.30
CA TYR A 39 -5.79 -4.69 -12.18
C TYR A 39 -7.07 -4.82 -11.36
N THR A 40 -8.13 -4.07 -11.71
CA THR A 40 -9.41 -4.12 -11.01
C THR A 40 -10.42 -4.95 -11.82
N ILE A 41 -10.86 -6.06 -11.24
CA ILE A 41 -11.87 -6.97 -11.82
C ILE A 41 -13.18 -6.75 -11.08
N SER A 42 -14.22 -6.35 -11.80
CA SER A 42 -15.59 -6.33 -11.28
C SER A 42 -16.21 -7.71 -11.51
N VAL A 43 -16.29 -8.51 -10.45
CA VAL A 43 -16.89 -9.86 -10.53
C VAL A 43 -18.41 -9.75 -10.53
N ASP A 44 -18.95 -8.86 -9.68
CA ASP A 44 -20.38 -8.56 -9.57
C ASP A 44 -20.53 -7.06 -9.21
N ARG A 45 -21.80 -6.59 -9.06
CA ARG A 45 -22.11 -5.21 -8.66
C ARG A 45 -21.49 -4.83 -7.31
N ASP A 46 -21.40 -5.80 -6.41
CA ASP A 46 -20.97 -5.60 -5.04
C ASP A 46 -19.57 -6.19 -4.76
N LEU A 47 -18.97 -6.92 -5.71
CA LEU A 47 -17.68 -7.61 -5.51
C LEU A 47 -16.65 -7.17 -6.53
N PHE A 48 -15.57 -6.60 -6.00
CA PHE A 48 -14.37 -6.22 -6.77
C PHE A 48 -13.19 -7.03 -6.29
N VAL A 49 -12.37 -7.53 -7.21
CA VAL A 49 -11.12 -8.23 -6.92
C VAL A 49 -9.97 -7.50 -7.61
N GLU A 50 -8.96 -7.19 -6.85
CA GLU A 50 -7.79 -6.45 -7.31
C GLU A 50 -6.52 -7.31 -7.10
N PRO A 51 -6.03 -8.01 -8.13
CA PRO A 51 -4.69 -8.57 -8.11
C PRO A 51 -3.63 -7.48 -8.20
N TYR A 52 -2.53 -7.67 -7.46
CA TYR A 52 -1.36 -6.82 -7.44
C TYR A 52 -0.11 -7.65 -7.69
N LEU A 53 0.82 -7.06 -8.41
CA LEU A 53 2.19 -7.54 -8.55
C LEU A 53 3.13 -6.40 -8.21
N LEU A 54 4.00 -6.61 -7.24
CA LEU A 54 5.05 -5.67 -6.86
C LEU A 54 6.41 -6.35 -7.07
N LEU A 55 7.25 -5.78 -7.91
CA LEU A 55 8.63 -6.20 -8.13
C LEU A 55 9.55 -5.10 -7.62
N ARG A 56 10.52 -5.47 -6.80
CA ARG A 56 11.59 -4.59 -6.30
C ARG A 56 12.94 -5.20 -6.65
N THR A 57 13.86 -4.38 -7.09
CA THR A 57 15.24 -4.79 -7.37
C THR A 57 16.22 -3.67 -7.06
N ASP A 58 17.39 -4.03 -6.56
CA ASP A 58 18.55 -3.16 -6.39
C ASP A 58 19.61 -3.38 -7.51
N LEU A 59 19.21 -4.04 -8.62
CA LEU A 59 20.03 -4.46 -9.76
C LEU A 59 20.99 -5.63 -9.43
N ILE A 60 21.07 -6.07 -8.18
CA ILE A 60 21.87 -7.22 -7.74
C ILE A 60 20.93 -8.33 -7.30
N SER A 61 19.93 -7.99 -6.51
CA SER A 61 18.90 -8.88 -5.99
C SER A 61 17.50 -8.45 -6.44
N TYR A 62 16.55 -9.34 -6.36
CA TYR A 62 15.15 -9.01 -6.65
C TYR A 62 14.24 -9.68 -5.62
N THR A 63 13.15 -9.03 -5.33
CA THR A 63 12.02 -9.61 -4.58
C THR A 63 10.72 -9.24 -5.26
N PHE A 64 9.75 -10.14 -5.16
CA PHE A 64 8.41 -9.85 -5.69
C PHE A 64 7.34 -10.26 -4.70
N ASP A 65 6.26 -9.50 -4.72
CA ASP A 65 5.05 -9.75 -3.94
C ASP A 65 3.89 -9.95 -4.93
N VAL A 66 3.17 -11.05 -4.78
CA VAL A 66 1.93 -11.31 -5.51
C VAL A 66 0.80 -11.27 -4.49
N SER A 67 -0.21 -10.44 -4.73
CA SER A 67 -1.31 -10.28 -3.81
C SER A 67 -2.65 -10.13 -4.53
N ALA A 68 -3.72 -10.39 -3.81
CA ALA A 68 -5.07 -10.16 -4.26
C ALA A 68 -5.89 -9.56 -3.10
N LEU A 69 -6.66 -8.54 -3.42
CA LEU A 69 -7.59 -7.88 -2.49
C LEU A 69 -9.01 -8.00 -3.04
N ALA A 70 -9.91 -8.57 -2.28
CA ALA A 70 -11.35 -8.60 -2.58
C ALA A 70 -12.07 -7.54 -1.73
N THR A 71 -12.92 -6.75 -2.36
CA THR A 71 -13.78 -5.77 -1.70
C THR A 71 -15.23 -6.12 -1.95
N TYR A 72 -15.99 -6.38 -0.89
CA TYR A 72 -17.41 -6.72 -0.96
C TYR A 72 -18.27 -5.63 -0.35
N LYS A 73 -19.31 -5.20 -1.11
CA LYS A 73 -20.26 -4.13 -0.74
C LYS A 73 -19.57 -2.84 -0.26
N GLU A 74 -18.38 -2.54 -0.79
CA GLU A 74 -17.56 -1.39 -0.40
C GLU A 74 -17.20 -1.35 1.09
N LYS A 75 -17.54 -2.37 1.87
CA LYS A 75 -17.36 -2.43 3.33
C LYS A 75 -16.36 -3.47 3.78
N PHE A 76 -16.46 -4.68 3.27
CA PHE A 76 -15.59 -5.77 3.63
C PHE A 76 -14.39 -5.83 2.70
N ASN A 77 -13.20 -5.86 3.26
CA ASN A 77 -11.96 -6.06 2.54
C ASN A 77 -11.32 -7.36 3.02
N PHE A 78 -10.96 -8.20 2.09
CA PHE A 78 -10.27 -9.45 2.36
C PHE A 78 -9.10 -9.58 1.39
N GLY A 79 -7.91 -9.83 1.89
CA GLY A 79 -6.72 -9.88 1.06
C GLY A 79 -5.75 -10.99 1.48
N THR A 80 -4.95 -11.41 0.53
CA THR A 80 -3.80 -12.26 0.77
C THR A 80 -2.63 -11.77 -0.08
N SER A 81 -1.42 -11.92 0.45
CA SER A 81 -0.18 -11.59 -0.26
C SER A 81 0.84 -12.69 -0.01
N TYR A 82 1.55 -13.06 -1.05
CA TYR A 82 2.73 -13.90 -0.98
C TYR A 82 3.95 -13.07 -1.33
N ARG A 83 4.86 -12.92 -0.40
CA ARG A 83 6.16 -12.29 -0.58
C ARG A 83 7.21 -13.36 -0.77
N TYR A 84 7.88 -13.31 -1.90
CA TYR A 84 8.85 -14.32 -2.29
C TYR A 84 9.94 -14.51 -1.23
N GLU A 85 10.13 -15.77 -0.81
CA GLU A 85 11.11 -16.20 0.19
C GLU A 85 11.02 -15.48 1.55
N GLU A 86 9.90 -14.82 1.86
CA GLU A 86 9.79 -14.05 3.10
C GLU A 86 8.56 -14.44 3.91
N ALA A 87 7.35 -14.22 3.40
CA ALA A 87 6.12 -14.38 4.17
C ALA A 87 4.87 -14.58 3.33
N VAL A 88 3.85 -15.14 3.96
CA VAL A 88 2.45 -15.09 3.51
C VAL A 88 1.68 -14.18 4.44
N VAL A 89 0.96 -13.21 3.89
CA VAL A 89 0.16 -12.25 4.63
C VAL A 89 -1.32 -12.48 4.36
N MET A 90 -2.14 -12.48 5.40
CA MET A 90 -3.59 -12.44 5.31
C MET A 90 -4.10 -11.13 5.88
N PHE A 91 -5.08 -10.53 5.23
CA PHE A 91 -5.64 -9.24 5.61
C PHE A 91 -7.17 -9.29 5.63
N LEU A 92 -7.75 -8.75 6.70
CA LEU A 92 -9.18 -8.55 6.86
C LEU A 92 -9.43 -7.10 7.24
N GLY A 93 -10.45 -6.49 6.65
CA GLY A 93 -10.80 -5.11 6.97
C GLY A 93 -12.29 -4.86 6.85
N TYR A 94 -12.78 -3.91 7.64
CA TYR A 94 -14.17 -3.51 7.62
C TYR A 94 -14.31 -1.99 7.76
N LYS A 95 -15.20 -1.42 6.93
CA LYS A 95 -15.55 -0.01 6.96
C LYS A 95 -16.83 0.21 7.75
N PHE A 96 -16.71 0.97 8.84
CA PHE A 96 -17.80 1.33 9.74
C PHE A 96 -18.31 2.74 9.46
N LEU A 97 -19.40 3.08 10.11
CA LEU A 97 -20.06 4.39 10.12
C LEU A 97 -20.73 4.77 8.79
N LYS A 98 -21.59 5.78 8.87
CA LYS A 98 -22.23 6.37 7.68
C LYS A 98 -21.16 6.92 6.74
N LYS A 99 -21.28 6.61 5.45
CA LYS A 99 -20.32 6.96 4.39
C LYS A 99 -18.94 6.28 4.56
N ASN A 100 -18.87 5.11 5.23
CA ASN A 100 -17.65 4.30 5.38
C ASN A 100 -16.43 5.07 5.93
N LYS A 101 -16.66 6.00 6.85
CA LYS A 101 -15.63 6.93 7.35
C LYS A 101 -14.59 6.29 8.27
N LEU A 102 -14.94 5.22 8.97
CA LEU A 102 -14.01 4.51 9.85
C LEU A 102 -13.66 3.17 9.22
N PHE A 103 -12.40 2.93 9.01
CA PHE A 103 -11.87 1.64 8.58
C PHE A 103 -11.06 1.01 9.70
N VAL A 104 -11.30 -0.26 9.97
CA VAL A 104 -10.51 -1.09 10.87
C VAL A 104 -10.03 -2.30 10.07
N GLY A 105 -8.73 -2.54 10.09
CA GLY A 105 -8.09 -3.66 9.43
C GLY A 105 -7.21 -4.44 10.38
N TYR A 106 -7.06 -5.73 10.08
CA TYR A 106 -6.17 -6.64 10.76
C TYR A 106 -5.37 -7.41 9.73
N ALA A 107 -4.06 -7.46 9.89
CA ALA A 107 -3.17 -8.28 9.09
C ALA A 107 -2.45 -9.31 9.97
N PHE A 108 -2.27 -10.48 9.41
CA PHE A 108 -1.52 -11.58 9.98
C PHE A 108 -0.45 -12.02 9.00
N ASP A 109 0.80 -11.94 9.41
CA ASP A 109 1.95 -12.37 8.62
C ASP A 109 2.48 -13.69 9.17
N TYR A 110 2.65 -14.66 8.29
CA TYR A 110 3.34 -15.90 8.56
C TYR A 110 4.66 -15.92 7.79
N VAL A 111 5.78 -15.89 8.53
CA VAL A 111 7.12 -15.92 7.96
C VAL A 111 7.45 -17.33 7.50
N THR A 112 7.72 -17.50 6.20
CA THR A 112 8.01 -18.81 5.58
C THR A 112 9.50 -19.14 5.58
N ASN A 113 10.36 -18.13 5.78
CA ASN A 113 11.81 -18.31 5.76
C ASN A 113 12.35 -18.45 7.19
N ASN A 114 13.15 -19.50 7.45
CA ASN A 114 13.79 -19.80 8.74
C ASN A 114 14.93 -18.84 9.07
N VAL A 115 14.72 -17.52 9.00
CA VAL A 115 15.69 -16.56 9.48
C VAL A 115 15.60 -16.48 10.99
N SER A 116 16.58 -16.99 11.68
CA SER A 116 16.68 -17.12 13.15
C SER A 116 16.49 -15.81 13.95
N ALA A 117 16.40 -14.69 13.27
CA ALA A 117 16.24 -13.35 13.87
C ALA A 117 14.82 -12.78 13.80
N LYS A 118 13.88 -13.43 13.10
CA LYS A 118 12.50 -12.95 12.97
C LYS A 118 11.54 -13.85 13.75
N SER A 119 10.55 -13.25 14.40
CA SER A 119 9.39 -13.95 14.93
C SER A 119 8.65 -14.67 13.79
N ALA A 120 8.18 -15.90 14.03
CA ALA A 120 7.49 -16.72 13.03
C ALA A 120 6.17 -16.09 12.56
N THR A 121 5.61 -15.18 13.34
CA THR A 121 4.33 -14.51 13.05
C THR A 121 4.37 -13.04 13.45
N SER A 122 3.63 -12.21 12.74
CA SER A 122 3.39 -10.81 13.06
C SER A 122 1.90 -10.50 12.98
N HIS A 123 1.43 -9.57 13.81
CA HIS A 123 0.04 -9.13 13.90
C HIS A 123 0.00 -7.61 13.80
N GLU A 124 -0.80 -7.08 12.89
CA GLU A 124 -0.93 -5.64 12.69
C GLU A 124 -2.40 -5.23 12.73
N ILE A 125 -2.70 -4.12 13.39
CA ILE A 125 -4.03 -3.51 13.42
C ILE A 125 -3.92 -2.12 12.82
N VAL A 126 -4.81 -1.81 11.87
CA VAL A 126 -4.87 -0.52 11.20
C VAL A 126 -6.20 0.16 11.51
N PHE A 127 -6.13 1.41 11.92
CA PHE A 127 -7.29 2.30 12.06
C PHE A 127 -7.12 3.48 11.11
N ARG A 128 -8.15 3.75 10.30
CA ARG A 128 -8.20 4.93 9.43
C ARG A 128 -9.56 5.61 9.57
N TYR A 129 -9.53 6.91 9.83
CA TYR A 129 -10.73 7.73 9.88
C TYR A 129 -10.66 8.83 8.83
N ASP A 130 -11.63 8.87 7.94
CA ASP A 130 -11.73 9.87 6.89
C ASP A 130 -12.50 11.10 7.42
N LEU A 131 -11.76 12.19 7.65
CA LEU A 131 -12.34 13.46 8.13
C LEU A 131 -13.26 14.07 7.07
N PRO A 132 -14.40 14.68 7.47
CA PRO A 132 -15.24 15.40 6.53
C PRO A 132 -14.47 16.59 5.95
N THR A 133 -14.46 16.70 4.63
CA THR A 133 -13.90 17.88 3.97
C THR A 133 -14.73 19.11 4.35
N PRO A 134 -14.13 20.20 4.89
CA PRO A 134 -14.86 21.42 5.19
C PRO A 134 -15.43 21.99 3.89
N GLN A 135 -16.77 22.17 3.85
CA GLN A 135 -17.40 22.86 2.72
C GLN A 135 -17.10 24.35 2.84
N LEU A 136 -16.20 24.85 2.03
CA LEU A 136 -16.01 26.28 1.86
C LEU A 136 -17.31 26.85 1.31
N LYS A 137 -18.05 27.63 2.12
CA LYS A 137 -19.21 28.38 1.65
C LYS A 137 -18.73 29.28 0.52
N LYS A 138 -19.27 29.10 -0.68
CA LYS A 138 -18.99 30.01 -1.79
C LYS A 138 -19.37 31.43 -1.34
N PRO A 139 -18.48 32.44 -1.48
CA PRO A 139 -18.83 33.80 -1.11
C PRO A 139 -20.03 34.22 -1.97
N ILE A 140 -21.07 34.74 -1.30
CA ILE A 140 -22.23 35.29 -1.97
C ILE A 140 -21.76 36.54 -2.71
N ARG A 141 -21.71 36.46 -4.05
CA ARG A 141 -21.47 37.64 -4.88
C ARG A 141 -22.74 38.49 -4.86
N THR A 142 -22.77 39.53 -4.07
CA THR A 142 -23.81 40.56 -4.18
C THR A 142 -23.72 41.22 -5.56
N PRO A 143 -24.80 41.27 -6.34
CA PRO A 143 -24.77 42.01 -7.60
C PRO A 143 -24.43 43.49 -7.31
N ARG A 144 -23.40 44.00 -7.90
CA ARG A 144 -23.15 45.45 -7.91
C ARG A 144 -24.17 46.06 -8.88
N PHE A 145 -25.15 46.78 -8.31
CA PHE A 145 -25.94 47.69 -9.11
C PHE A 145 -25.04 48.87 -9.48
N ILE A 146 -24.71 49.01 -10.75
CA ILE A 146 -24.08 50.19 -11.32
C ILE A 146 -25.23 51.12 -11.69
N TYR A 147 -25.32 52.25 -11.02
CA TYR A 147 -26.19 53.39 -11.42
C TYR A 147 -25.41 54.23 -12.39
#